data_64788f64f3b6b6d294d17f715e6c6a80
#
_entry.id   64788f64f3b6b6d294d17f715e6c6a80
#
_cell.length_a   1.000
_cell.length_b   1.000
_cell.length_c   1.000
_cell.angle_alpha   90.00
_cell.angle_beta   90.00
_cell.angle_gamma   90.00
#
_symmetry.space_group_name_H-M   'P 1'
#
loop_
_entity.id
_entity.type
_entity.pdbx_description
1 polymer ?
#
loop_
_entity_poly.entity_id
_entity_poly.type
_entity_poly.pdbx_seq_one_letter_code
_entity_poly.pdbx_strand_id
1 'polypeptide(L)'
;MAEQWASKLYNSQAWKRLRSSIIAARGSRCQMCGRLMLDDSQLVAHHVVELTPDNVNNPRIALNPDNIQIICKDCHDVVHHRYKAKGTYDKQVYIVYGSPCSGKTSYVRKVAQRGDLIVDVDMLFYAVSGMKMYDKPNNLKQNVFGMRDLLIDNIRTRYGKWHNAFVIGGYPHKIDRDELKRKLNAKVIYIEADKDECLARAHAERGVFGEEWAGYVARWFEEFEPDTPPS
;
A
#
# COMPACT_ATOMS: atom_id res chain seq x y z
N MET A 1 -2.73 -20.53 -16.12
CA MET A 1 -3.78 -21.44 -16.66
C MET A 1 -3.67 -22.72 -15.87
N ALA A 2 -4.80 -23.34 -15.52
CA ALA A 2 -4.75 -24.68 -14.86
C ALA A 2 -4.07 -25.64 -15.83
N GLU A 3 -3.23 -26.52 -15.29
CA GLU A 3 -2.59 -27.57 -16.05
C GLU A 3 -3.63 -28.47 -16.70
N GLN A 4 -3.37 -29.01 -17.89
CA GLN A 4 -4.36 -29.75 -18.67
C GLN A 4 -4.94 -30.96 -17.91
N TRP A 5 -4.13 -31.62 -17.06
CA TRP A 5 -4.53 -32.75 -16.23
C TRP A 5 -5.52 -32.38 -15.10
N ALA A 6 -5.51 -31.13 -14.60
CA ALA A 6 -6.40 -30.63 -13.55
C ALA A 6 -7.72 -30.08 -14.10
N SER A 7 -7.85 -29.89 -15.41
CA SER A 7 -9.02 -29.23 -16.03
C SER A 7 -10.32 -29.97 -15.76
N LYS A 8 -10.29 -31.31 -15.71
CA LYS A 8 -11.44 -32.16 -15.42
C LYS A 8 -11.99 -31.89 -14.01
N LEU A 9 -11.12 -31.73 -13.02
CA LEU A 9 -11.50 -31.40 -11.65
C LEU A 9 -12.15 -29.99 -11.59
N TYR A 10 -11.47 -28.98 -12.11
CA TYR A 10 -11.94 -27.59 -12.01
C TYR A 10 -13.24 -27.32 -12.79
N ASN A 11 -13.52 -28.09 -13.83
CA ASN A 11 -14.78 -28.03 -14.59
C ASN A 11 -15.90 -28.84 -13.97
N SER A 12 -15.61 -29.70 -12.99
CA SER A 12 -16.61 -30.60 -12.35
C SER A 12 -17.63 -29.81 -11.52
N GLN A 13 -18.86 -30.34 -11.45
CA GLN A 13 -19.91 -29.78 -10.59
C GLN A 13 -19.55 -29.89 -9.10
N ALA A 14 -18.83 -30.92 -8.71
CA ALA A 14 -18.39 -31.15 -7.34
C ALA A 14 -17.44 -29.97 -6.91
N TRP A 15 -16.46 -29.64 -7.73
CA TRP A 15 -15.56 -28.53 -7.48
C TRP A 15 -16.28 -27.17 -7.42
N LYS A 16 -17.17 -26.91 -8.37
CA LYS A 16 -17.91 -25.64 -8.44
C LYS A 16 -18.78 -25.44 -7.20
N ARG A 17 -19.49 -26.50 -6.75
CA ARG A 17 -20.30 -26.46 -5.53
C ARG A 17 -19.43 -26.25 -4.29
N LEU A 18 -18.32 -26.97 -4.18
CA LEU A 18 -17.39 -26.86 -3.05
C LEU A 18 -16.83 -25.43 -2.97
N ARG A 19 -16.33 -24.88 -4.08
CA ARG A 19 -15.83 -23.50 -4.12
C ARG A 19 -16.87 -22.48 -3.65
N SER A 20 -18.10 -22.58 -4.18
CA SER A 20 -19.19 -21.67 -3.80
C SER A 20 -19.56 -21.81 -2.32
N SER A 21 -19.61 -23.03 -1.78
CA SER A 21 -19.92 -23.26 -0.36
C SER A 21 -18.84 -22.70 0.57
N ILE A 22 -17.57 -22.83 0.19
CA ILE A 22 -16.45 -22.28 0.98
C ILE A 22 -16.49 -20.76 0.99
N ILE A 23 -16.73 -20.10 -0.17
CA ILE A 23 -16.85 -18.65 -0.24
C ILE A 23 -18.05 -18.18 0.59
N ALA A 24 -19.19 -18.82 0.49
CA ALA A 24 -20.39 -18.50 1.27
C ALA A 24 -20.14 -18.61 2.79
N ALA A 25 -19.41 -19.65 3.22
CA ALA A 25 -19.11 -19.89 4.64
C ALA A 25 -18.04 -18.95 5.22
N ARG A 26 -17.03 -18.58 4.42
CA ARG A 26 -15.86 -17.78 4.87
C ARG A 26 -15.96 -16.30 4.49
N GLY A 27 -16.97 -15.92 3.72
CA GLY A 27 -17.17 -14.59 3.16
C GLY A 27 -16.23 -14.29 1.99
N SER A 28 -16.55 -13.23 1.24
CA SER A 28 -15.78 -12.77 0.06
C SER A 28 -14.50 -12.03 0.47
N ARG A 29 -13.72 -12.60 1.39
CA ARG A 29 -12.49 -12.03 1.94
C ARG A 29 -11.28 -12.90 1.66
N CYS A 30 -10.20 -12.29 1.17
CA CYS A 30 -8.92 -13.00 1.00
C CYS A 30 -8.36 -13.44 2.36
N GLN A 31 -8.14 -14.75 2.54
CA GLN A 31 -7.63 -15.32 3.79
C GLN A 31 -6.13 -15.01 4.02
N MET A 32 -5.41 -14.56 3.00
CA MET A 32 -4.00 -14.21 3.11
C MET A 32 -3.78 -12.74 3.45
N CYS A 33 -4.40 -11.79 2.72
CA CYS A 33 -4.21 -10.35 2.93
C CYS A 33 -5.38 -9.66 3.64
N GLY A 34 -6.47 -10.37 3.95
CA GLY A 34 -7.64 -9.83 4.65
C GLY A 34 -8.54 -8.92 3.81
N ARG A 35 -8.20 -8.65 2.53
CA ARG A 35 -8.97 -7.75 1.67
C ARG A 35 -10.35 -8.33 1.36
N LEU A 36 -11.39 -7.49 1.48
CA LEU A 36 -12.74 -7.82 1.02
C LEU A 36 -12.80 -7.66 -0.50
N MET A 37 -13.35 -8.65 -1.20
CA MET A 37 -13.59 -8.60 -2.64
C MET A 37 -15.06 -8.31 -2.90
N LEU A 38 -15.34 -7.34 -3.77
CA LEU A 38 -16.71 -6.99 -4.16
C LEU A 38 -17.28 -7.98 -5.18
N ASP A 39 -16.40 -8.74 -5.83
CA ASP A 39 -16.75 -9.75 -6.83
C ASP A 39 -15.95 -11.03 -6.56
N ASP A 40 -16.65 -12.13 -6.38
CA ASP A 40 -16.09 -13.46 -6.12
C ASP A 40 -15.23 -13.98 -7.29
N SER A 41 -15.35 -13.39 -8.48
CA SER A 41 -14.46 -13.70 -9.62
C SER A 41 -13.00 -13.27 -9.39
N GLN A 42 -12.76 -12.39 -8.42
CA GLN A 42 -11.43 -11.96 -8.00
C GLN A 42 -10.79 -12.91 -6.98
N LEU A 43 -11.57 -13.88 -6.46
CA LEU A 43 -11.10 -14.88 -5.52
C LEU A 43 -10.72 -16.17 -6.23
N VAL A 44 -9.65 -16.77 -5.78
CA VAL A 44 -9.13 -18.07 -6.23
C VAL A 44 -9.20 -19.04 -5.06
N ALA A 45 -9.74 -20.24 -5.31
CA ALA A 45 -9.66 -21.35 -4.38
C ALA A 45 -8.32 -22.07 -4.60
N HIS A 46 -7.38 -21.83 -3.71
CA HIS A 46 -6.02 -22.33 -3.75
C HIS A 46 -5.90 -23.60 -2.89
N HIS A 47 -5.30 -24.65 -3.43
CA HIS A 47 -4.99 -25.86 -2.66
C HIS A 47 -3.69 -25.66 -1.87
N VAL A 48 -3.77 -25.76 -0.54
CA VAL A 48 -2.61 -25.64 0.36
C VAL A 48 -1.62 -26.78 0.12
N VAL A 49 -2.15 -28.03 0.08
CA VAL A 49 -1.40 -29.17 -0.46
C VAL A 49 -1.62 -29.17 -1.98
N GLU A 50 -0.57 -28.85 -2.71
CA GLU A 50 -0.61 -28.66 -4.16
C GLU A 50 -1.13 -29.92 -4.85
N LEU A 51 -1.98 -29.72 -5.87
CA LEU A 51 -2.43 -30.81 -6.72
C LEU A 51 -1.34 -31.22 -7.70
N THR A 52 -1.21 -32.53 -7.86
CA THR A 52 -0.32 -33.18 -8.83
C THR A 52 -1.12 -34.18 -9.68
N PRO A 53 -0.59 -34.68 -10.81
CA PRO A 53 -1.23 -35.74 -11.58
C PRO A 53 -1.58 -36.97 -10.72
N ASP A 54 -0.77 -37.27 -9.70
CA ASP A 54 -0.93 -38.45 -8.85
C ASP A 54 -2.05 -38.29 -7.81
N ASN A 55 -2.29 -37.04 -7.32
CA ASN A 55 -3.25 -36.81 -6.23
C ASN A 55 -4.55 -36.10 -6.66
N VAL A 56 -4.65 -35.61 -7.90
CA VAL A 56 -5.82 -34.86 -8.39
C VAL A 56 -7.12 -35.62 -8.31
N ASN A 57 -7.05 -36.96 -8.40
CA ASN A 57 -8.21 -37.85 -8.29
C ASN A 57 -8.51 -38.30 -6.84
N ASN A 58 -7.70 -37.88 -5.87
CA ASN A 58 -7.95 -38.18 -4.46
C ASN A 58 -8.90 -37.12 -3.86
N PRO A 59 -10.18 -37.45 -3.57
CA PRO A 59 -11.14 -36.49 -3.06
C PRO A 59 -10.77 -35.93 -1.67
N ARG A 60 -9.99 -36.67 -0.88
CA ARG A 60 -9.49 -36.21 0.43
C ARG A 60 -8.46 -35.09 0.31
N ILE A 61 -7.90 -34.85 -0.88
CA ILE A 61 -6.97 -33.77 -1.18
C ILE A 61 -7.68 -32.76 -2.08
N ALA A 62 -8.22 -33.19 -3.21
CA ALA A 62 -8.75 -32.33 -4.25
C ALA A 62 -10.08 -31.64 -3.90
N LEU A 63 -10.92 -32.30 -3.07
CA LEU A 63 -12.24 -31.81 -2.65
C LEU A 63 -12.35 -31.62 -1.13
N ASN A 64 -11.24 -31.51 -0.43
CA ASN A 64 -11.23 -31.28 1.02
C ASN A 64 -11.31 -29.79 1.31
N PRO A 65 -12.36 -29.28 1.99
CA PRO A 65 -12.48 -27.87 2.35
C PRO A 65 -11.29 -27.33 3.17
N ASP A 66 -10.69 -28.17 4.02
CA ASP A 66 -9.56 -27.78 4.87
C ASP A 66 -8.26 -27.63 4.07
N ASN A 67 -8.18 -28.24 2.91
CA ASN A 67 -7.08 -28.09 1.97
C ASN A 67 -7.27 -26.90 1.03
N ILE A 68 -8.37 -26.15 1.13
CA ILE A 68 -8.66 -25.05 0.23
C ILE A 68 -8.63 -23.73 0.98
N GLN A 69 -7.81 -22.81 0.50
CA GLN A 69 -7.72 -21.43 0.96
C GLN A 69 -8.31 -20.48 -0.09
N ILE A 70 -9.22 -19.60 0.32
CA ILE A 70 -9.78 -18.56 -0.57
C ILE A 70 -8.87 -17.35 -0.50
N ILE A 71 -8.19 -17.05 -1.59
CA ILE A 71 -7.25 -15.92 -1.70
C ILE A 71 -7.51 -15.10 -2.96
N CYS A 72 -7.15 -13.82 -2.95
CA CYS A 72 -7.26 -12.99 -4.14
C CYS A 72 -6.20 -13.39 -5.19
N LYS A 73 -6.44 -13.02 -6.45
CA LYS A 73 -5.52 -13.30 -7.56
C LYS A 73 -4.09 -12.87 -7.28
N ASP A 74 -3.91 -11.69 -6.69
CA ASP A 74 -2.58 -11.16 -6.35
C ASP A 74 -1.86 -12.08 -5.35
N CYS A 75 -2.54 -12.48 -4.28
CA CYS A 75 -1.97 -13.40 -3.29
C CYS A 75 -1.70 -14.80 -3.88
N HIS A 76 -2.58 -15.29 -4.76
CA HIS A 76 -2.40 -16.56 -5.45
C HIS A 76 -1.15 -16.54 -6.36
N ASP A 77 -0.91 -15.44 -7.04
CA ASP A 77 0.29 -15.28 -7.87
C ASP A 77 1.57 -15.22 -7.02
N VAL A 78 1.50 -14.63 -5.83
CA VAL A 78 2.61 -14.65 -4.86
C VAL A 78 2.93 -16.08 -4.41
N VAL A 79 1.90 -16.86 -4.03
CA VAL A 79 2.09 -18.26 -3.57
C VAL A 79 2.72 -19.14 -4.65
N HIS A 80 2.31 -18.96 -5.91
CA HIS A 80 2.84 -19.73 -7.02
C HIS A 80 4.11 -19.13 -7.66
N HIS A 81 4.73 -18.13 -7.06
CA HIS A 81 5.90 -17.44 -7.61
C HIS A 81 5.74 -16.97 -9.06
N ARG A 82 4.49 -16.78 -9.54
CA ARG A 82 4.18 -16.41 -10.93
C ARG A 82 4.58 -14.98 -11.28
N TYR A 83 4.86 -14.16 -10.27
CA TYR A 83 5.40 -12.82 -10.47
C TYR A 83 6.82 -12.76 -11.03
N LYS A 84 7.53 -13.91 -11.12
CA LYS A 84 8.88 -13.95 -11.69
C LYS A 84 8.95 -13.88 -13.22
N ALA A 85 7.84 -13.94 -13.95
CA ALA A 85 7.86 -14.15 -15.41
C ALA A 85 7.58 -12.92 -16.28
N LYS A 86 7.20 -11.76 -15.71
CA LYS A 86 7.06 -10.51 -16.49
C LYS A 86 7.47 -9.32 -15.61
N GLY A 87 8.75 -8.95 -15.69
CA GLY A 87 9.27 -7.71 -15.12
C GLY A 87 8.75 -7.48 -13.69
N THR A 88 9.24 -8.26 -12.73
CA THR A 88 9.06 -7.94 -11.33
C THR A 88 9.82 -6.64 -11.10
N TYR A 89 9.14 -5.53 -11.26
CA TYR A 89 9.56 -4.33 -10.59
C TYR A 89 9.60 -4.69 -9.11
N ASP A 90 10.80 -4.73 -8.55
CA ASP A 90 10.99 -4.86 -7.12
C ASP A 90 10.34 -3.62 -6.50
N LYS A 91 9.08 -3.78 -6.07
CA LYS A 91 8.23 -2.68 -5.57
C LYS A 91 8.86 -2.07 -4.33
N GLN A 92 9.76 -1.11 -4.54
CA GLN A 92 10.38 -0.40 -3.45
C GLN A 92 9.42 0.63 -2.86
N VAL A 93 9.46 0.76 -1.55
CA VAL A 93 8.70 1.77 -0.83
C VAL A 93 9.68 2.72 -0.16
N TYR A 94 9.42 4.01 -0.31
CA TYR A 94 10.21 5.07 0.29
C TYR A 94 9.32 5.93 1.19
N ILE A 95 9.75 6.16 2.42
CA ILE A 95 9.18 7.16 3.31
C ILE A 95 10.07 8.38 3.19
N VAL A 96 9.53 9.46 2.64
CA VAL A 96 10.26 10.73 2.45
C VAL A 96 9.78 11.70 3.52
N TYR A 97 10.64 12.01 4.48
CA TYR A 97 10.27 12.80 5.64
C TYR A 97 11.18 14.02 5.85
N GLY A 98 10.73 14.95 6.67
CA GLY A 98 11.41 16.19 7.01
C GLY A 98 10.41 17.29 7.33
N SER A 99 10.92 18.47 7.72
CA SER A 99 10.10 19.64 8.05
C SER A 99 9.11 20.01 6.94
N PRO A 100 7.94 20.56 7.24
CA PRO A 100 7.17 21.30 6.24
C PRO A 100 8.10 22.29 5.50
N CYS A 101 7.86 22.48 4.22
CA CYS A 101 8.68 23.33 3.34
C CYS A 101 10.15 22.91 3.13
N SER A 102 10.60 21.74 3.61
CA SER A 102 11.97 21.24 3.37
C SER A 102 12.24 20.79 1.92
N GLY A 103 11.26 20.74 1.04
CA GLY A 103 11.45 20.34 -0.36
C GLY A 103 11.15 18.87 -0.67
N LYS A 104 10.51 18.11 0.24
CA LYS A 104 10.15 16.68 0.05
C LYS A 104 9.43 16.38 -1.25
N THR A 105 8.36 17.13 -1.52
CA THR A 105 7.55 16.95 -2.74
C THR A 105 8.37 17.27 -3.99
N SER A 106 9.23 18.28 -3.93
CA SER A 106 10.15 18.65 -5.03
C SER A 106 11.18 17.54 -5.28
N TYR A 107 11.72 16.94 -4.21
CA TYR A 107 12.61 15.79 -4.33
C TYR A 107 11.90 14.61 -5.00
N VAL A 108 10.72 14.21 -4.51
CA VAL A 108 9.98 13.08 -5.07
C VAL A 108 9.62 13.32 -6.53
N ARG A 109 9.23 14.54 -6.92
CA ARG A 109 8.95 14.89 -8.33
C ARG A 109 10.16 14.74 -9.25
N LYS A 110 11.38 14.90 -8.73
CA LYS A 110 12.61 14.69 -9.50
C LYS A 110 12.95 13.22 -9.71
N VAL A 111 12.65 12.37 -8.73
CA VAL A 111 13.08 10.96 -8.75
C VAL A 111 11.98 9.99 -9.17
N ALA A 112 10.72 10.36 -8.98
CA ALA A 112 9.59 9.53 -9.35
C ALA A 112 9.45 9.43 -10.87
N GLN A 113 9.06 8.25 -11.32
CA GLN A 113 8.86 7.92 -12.72
C GLN A 113 7.40 7.59 -13.02
N ARG A 114 7.07 7.51 -14.30
CA ARG A 114 5.73 7.10 -14.72
C ARG A 114 5.42 5.70 -14.20
N GLY A 115 4.33 5.58 -13.44
CA GLY A 115 3.91 4.32 -12.81
C GLY A 115 4.29 4.20 -11.34
N ASP A 116 4.98 5.18 -10.77
CA ASP A 116 5.20 5.26 -9.34
C ASP A 116 3.96 5.81 -8.62
N LEU A 117 3.74 5.34 -7.38
CA LEU A 117 2.65 5.77 -6.53
C LEU A 117 3.15 6.81 -5.53
N ILE A 118 2.54 7.99 -5.52
CA ILE A 118 2.89 9.07 -4.60
C ILE A 118 1.74 9.29 -3.62
N VAL A 119 2.02 9.19 -2.33
CA VAL A 119 1.08 9.48 -1.25
C VAL A 119 1.55 10.74 -0.55
N ASP A 120 0.91 11.86 -0.88
CA ASP A 120 1.14 13.18 -0.31
C ASP A 120 -0.21 13.76 0.12
N VAL A 121 -0.36 14.06 1.42
CA VAL A 121 -1.62 14.54 2.00
C VAL A 121 -2.05 15.88 1.38
N ASP A 122 -1.10 16.75 1.02
CA ASP A 122 -1.42 18.04 0.39
C ASP A 122 -2.04 17.83 -0.99
N MET A 123 -1.51 16.87 -1.77
CA MET A 123 -2.07 16.48 -3.07
C MET A 123 -3.45 15.81 -2.91
N LEU A 124 -3.65 15.01 -1.87
CA LEU A 124 -4.94 14.40 -1.60
C LEU A 124 -6.00 15.46 -1.24
N PHE A 125 -5.66 16.46 -0.43
CA PHE A 125 -6.56 17.59 -0.17
C PHE A 125 -6.92 18.32 -1.45
N TYR A 126 -5.94 18.65 -2.28
CA TYR A 126 -6.18 19.28 -3.57
C TYR A 126 -7.12 18.45 -4.45
N ALA A 127 -6.86 17.14 -4.57
CA ALA A 127 -7.66 16.24 -5.41
C ALA A 127 -9.11 16.07 -4.94
N VAL A 128 -9.34 16.10 -3.62
CA VAL A 128 -10.68 15.92 -3.02
C VAL A 128 -11.47 17.22 -3.00
N SER A 129 -10.81 18.34 -2.68
CA SER A 129 -11.51 19.62 -2.49
C SER A 129 -11.66 20.42 -3.76
N GLY A 130 -10.76 20.27 -4.74
CA GLY A 130 -10.64 21.15 -5.89
C GLY A 130 -10.19 22.59 -5.55
N MET A 131 -9.83 22.83 -4.26
CA MET A 131 -9.37 24.13 -3.78
C MET A 131 -7.91 24.39 -4.16
N LYS A 132 -7.37 25.55 -3.79
CA LYS A 132 -5.94 25.85 -4.02
C LYS A 132 -5.06 24.86 -3.25
N MET A 133 -3.86 24.61 -3.79
CA MET A 133 -2.85 23.82 -3.07
C MET A 133 -2.61 24.43 -1.68
N TYR A 134 -2.52 23.57 -0.66
CA TYR A 134 -2.35 23.93 0.77
C TYR A 134 -3.59 24.47 1.49
N ASP A 135 -4.70 24.69 0.80
CA ASP A 135 -6.00 24.90 1.43
C ASP A 135 -6.54 23.55 1.92
N LYS A 136 -6.67 23.40 3.22
CA LYS A 136 -7.04 22.13 3.88
C LYS A 136 -8.33 22.28 4.69
N PRO A 137 -9.50 22.28 4.05
CA PRO A 137 -10.76 22.41 4.75
C PRO A 137 -10.92 21.34 5.84
N ASN A 138 -11.15 21.76 7.09
CA ASN A 138 -11.23 20.86 8.25
C ASN A 138 -12.34 19.80 8.13
N ASN A 139 -13.45 20.14 7.49
CA ASN A 139 -14.57 19.24 7.25
C ASN A 139 -14.23 18.06 6.31
N LEU A 140 -13.19 18.17 5.48
CA LEU A 140 -12.72 17.10 4.58
C LEU A 140 -11.60 16.25 5.18
N LYS A 141 -11.12 16.58 6.36
CA LYS A 141 -9.95 15.96 6.98
C LYS A 141 -10.10 14.44 7.13
N GLN A 142 -11.26 13.98 7.60
CA GLN A 142 -11.51 12.54 7.76
C GLN A 142 -11.52 11.80 6.42
N ASN A 143 -12.11 12.39 5.38
CA ASN A 143 -12.13 11.80 4.04
C ASN A 143 -10.72 11.66 3.46
N VAL A 144 -9.91 12.72 3.57
CA VAL A 144 -8.53 12.73 3.07
C VAL A 144 -7.65 11.73 3.80
N PHE A 145 -7.75 11.68 5.14
CA PHE A 145 -6.99 10.69 5.91
C PHE A 145 -7.46 9.26 5.65
N GLY A 146 -8.77 9.03 5.45
CA GLY A 146 -9.27 7.72 5.04
C GLY A 146 -8.71 7.28 3.68
N MET A 147 -8.61 8.19 2.71
CA MET A 147 -7.97 7.90 1.41
C MET A 147 -6.46 7.62 1.57
N ARG A 148 -5.75 8.42 2.38
CA ARG A 148 -4.34 8.16 2.70
C ARG A 148 -4.16 6.77 3.29
N ASP A 149 -4.98 6.40 4.26
CA ASP A 149 -4.87 5.12 4.96
C ASP A 149 -5.18 3.94 4.02
N LEU A 150 -6.13 4.10 3.10
CA LEU A 150 -6.39 3.12 2.04
C LEU A 150 -5.17 2.96 1.12
N LEU A 151 -4.53 4.06 0.71
CA LEU A 151 -3.31 4.00 -0.12
C LEU A 151 -2.14 3.37 0.65
N ILE A 152 -1.98 3.68 1.93
CA ILE A 152 -0.99 3.05 2.82
C ILE A 152 -1.24 1.54 2.92
N ASP A 153 -2.50 1.10 3.06
CA ASP A 153 -2.83 -0.32 3.10
C ASP A 153 -2.57 -1.01 1.75
N ASN A 154 -2.89 -0.37 0.64
CA ASN A 154 -2.54 -0.84 -0.70
C ASN A 154 -1.03 -0.99 -0.90
N ILE A 155 -0.23 -0.07 -0.37
CA ILE A 155 1.24 -0.17 -0.40
C ILE A 155 1.70 -1.33 0.48
N ARG A 156 1.17 -1.47 1.69
CA ARG A 156 1.49 -2.55 2.63
C ARG A 156 1.23 -3.92 2.00
N THR A 157 0.11 -4.08 1.33
CA THR A 157 -0.29 -5.34 0.67
C THR A 157 0.27 -5.50 -0.75
N ARG A 158 1.07 -4.53 -1.22
CA ARG A 158 1.60 -4.50 -2.60
C ARG A 158 0.51 -4.53 -3.68
N TYR A 159 -0.69 -4.08 -3.36
CA TYR A 159 -1.83 -4.05 -4.29
C TYR A 159 -1.62 -3.02 -5.41
N GLY A 160 -2.02 -3.41 -6.61
CA GLY A 160 -1.89 -2.58 -7.81
C GLY A 160 -0.60 -2.85 -8.59
N LYS A 161 -0.43 -2.15 -9.72
CA LYS A 161 0.68 -2.35 -10.68
C LYS A 161 1.71 -1.21 -10.64
N TRP A 162 1.83 -0.51 -9.52
CA TRP A 162 2.83 0.54 -9.34
C TRP A 162 4.25 -0.04 -9.27
N HIS A 163 5.25 0.78 -9.62
CA HIS A 163 6.67 0.40 -9.59
C HIS A 163 7.29 0.67 -8.22
N ASN A 164 7.44 1.96 -7.87
CA ASN A 164 7.84 2.38 -6.54
C ASN A 164 6.69 3.11 -5.85
N ALA A 165 6.74 3.21 -4.54
CA ALA A 165 5.81 4.03 -3.78
C ALA A 165 6.57 5.01 -2.90
N PHE A 166 6.14 6.28 -2.92
CA PHE A 166 6.68 7.35 -2.10
C PHE A 166 5.60 7.83 -1.13
N VAL A 167 5.85 7.69 0.16
CA VAL A 167 4.98 8.18 1.23
C VAL A 167 5.64 9.42 1.82
N ILE A 168 5.03 10.58 1.59
CA ILE A 168 5.57 11.88 1.98
C ILE A 168 4.89 12.36 3.26
N GLY A 169 5.68 12.79 4.25
CA GLY A 169 5.14 13.31 5.50
C GLY A 169 6.16 14.04 6.36
N GLY A 170 5.71 14.62 7.46
CA GLY A 170 6.58 15.28 8.43
C GLY A 170 7.36 14.28 9.27
N TYR A 171 6.66 13.39 9.94
CA TYR A 171 7.17 12.32 10.80
C TYR A 171 8.33 12.76 11.73
N PRO A 172 8.13 13.74 12.63
CA PRO A 172 9.19 14.24 13.51
C PRO A 172 9.66 13.17 14.51
N HIS A 173 8.76 12.34 15.02
CA HIS A 173 9.09 11.31 16.01
C HIS A 173 9.71 10.08 15.38
N LYS A 174 10.81 9.60 15.97
CA LYS A 174 11.52 8.41 15.51
C LYS A 174 10.64 7.16 15.54
N ILE A 175 9.83 7.02 16.59
CA ILE A 175 8.94 5.86 16.76
C ILE A 175 7.94 5.72 15.59
N ASP A 176 7.36 6.81 15.12
CA ASP A 176 6.41 6.81 14.00
C ASP A 176 7.10 6.41 12.69
N ARG A 177 8.35 6.89 12.48
CA ARG A 177 9.16 6.50 11.32
C ARG A 177 9.51 5.02 11.33
N ASP A 178 9.94 4.49 12.48
CA ASP A 178 10.32 3.08 12.63
C ASP A 178 9.11 2.16 12.48
N GLU A 179 7.95 2.54 13.02
CA GLU A 179 6.70 1.78 12.85
C GLU A 179 6.26 1.75 11.39
N LEU A 180 6.22 2.90 10.74
CA LEU A 180 5.82 3.01 9.34
C LEU A 180 6.81 2.27 8.42
N LYS A 181 8.12 2.39 8.68
CA LYS A 181 9.19 1.65 7.98
C LYS A 181 8.97 0.14 8.06
N ARG A 182 8.71 -0.37 9.26
CA ARG A 182 8.44 -1.80 9.48
C ARG A 182 7.14 -2.24 8.81
N LYS A 183 6.05 -1.46 8.98
CA LYS A 183 4.72 -1.74 8.42
C LYS A 183 4.75 -1.84 6.89
N LEU A 184 5.54 -1.00 6.24
CA LEU A 184 5.61 -0.91 4.78
C LEU A 184 6.81 -1.66 4.17
N ASN A 185 7.72 -2.18 4.98
CA ASN A 185 9.03 -2.67 4.54
C ASN A 185 9.71 -1.63 3.63
N ALA A 186 9.85 -0.40 4.15
CA ALA A 186 10.25 0.77 3.40
C ALA A 186 11.68 1.20 3.69
N LYS A 187 12.28 1.90 2.73
CA LYS A 187 13.49 2.70 2.94
C LYS A 187 13.08 4.10 3.39
N VAL A 188 13.88 4.70 4.25
CA VAL A 188 13.61 6.03 4.80
C VAL A 188 14.56 7.03 4.17
N ILE A 189 14.05 8.18 3.72
CA ILE A 189 14.81 9.27 3.12
C ILE A 189 14.50 10.54 3.90
N TYR A 190 15.49 11.06 4.57
CA TYR A 190 15.40 12.36 5.25
C TYR A 190 15.72 13.50 4.28
N ILE A 191 14.84 14.46 4.20
CA ILE A 191 15.10 15.73 3.48
C ILE A 191 15.45 16.79 4.50
N GLU A 192 16.75 16.93 4.70
CA GLU A 192 17.31 17.94 5.58
C GLU A 192 17.11 19.34 5.00
N ALA A 193 16.75 20.29 5.85
CA ALA A 193 16.68 21.69 5.53
C ALA A 193 16.79 22.52 6.81
N ASP A 194 17.35 23.70 6.71
CA ASP A 194 17.46 24.62 7.81
C ASP A 194 16.09 25.19 8.21
N LYS A 195 15.92 25.48 9.52
CA LYS A 195 14.66 26.00 10.08
C LYS A 195 14.28 27.35 9.45
N ASP A 196 15.26 28.25 9.34
CA ASP A 196 15.01 29.60 8.84
C ASP A 196 14.69 29.57 7.32
N GLU A 197 15.32 28.66 6.58
CA GLU A 197 14.98 28.42 5.18
C GLU A 197 13.55 27.88 5.02
N CYS A 198 13.14 26.92 5.87
CA CYS A 198 11.79 26.40 5.85
C CYS A 198 10.74 27.46 6.20
N LEU A 199 11.04 28.34 7.18
CA LEU A 199 10.18 29.46 7.55
C LEU A 199 10.06 30.48 6.41
N ALA A 200 11.18 30.87 5.80
CA ALA A 200 11.18 31.77 4.65
C ALA A 200 10.33 31.21 3.49
N ARG A 201 10.45 29.93 3.17
CA ARG A 201 9.63 29.26 2.15
C ARG A 201 8.15 29.19 2.54
N ALA A 202 7.83 28.98 3.81
CA ALA A 202 6.46 28.98 4.29
C ALA A 202 5.77 30.32 3.99
N HIS A 203 6.42 31.43 4.30
CA HIS A 203 5.88 32.76 4.01
C HIS A 203 5.82 33.07 2.51
N ALA A 204 6.88 32.73 1.75
CA ALA A 204 6.97 33.06 0.34
C ALA A 204 6.02 32.22 -0.55
N GLU A 205 5.86 30.93 -0.25
CA GLU A 205 5.21 29.99 -1.16
C GLU A 205 3.78 29.60 -0.75
N ARG A 206 3.34 29.89 0.49
CA ARG A 206 2.02 29.48 1.01
C ARG A 206 0.99 30.60 1.01
N GLY A 207 1.35 31.80 0.59
CA GLY A 207 0.45 32.95 0.49
C GLY A 207 -0.27 33.22 1.82
N VAL A 208 -1.59 33.26 1.80
CA VAL A 208 -2.43 33.53 2.98
C VAL A 208 -2.30 32.51 4.10
N PHE A 209 -1.75 31.34 3.82
CA PHE A 209 -1.52 30.28 4.81
C PHE A 209 -0.09 30.32 5.39
N GLY A 210 0.74 31.29 5.01
CA GLY A 210 2.16 31.36 5.40
C GLY A 210 2.39 31.26 6.90
N GLU A 211 1.64 32.01 7.70
CA GLU A 211 1.73 31.99 9.17
C GLU A 211 1.37 30.63 9.78
N GLU A 212 0.30 30.01 9.30
CA GLU A 212 -0.10 28.67 9.76
C GLU A 212 0.99 27.64 9.46
N TRP A 213 1.57 27.71 8.26
CA TRP A 213 2.65 26.81 7.86
C TRP A 213 3.96 27.09 8.61
N ALA A 214 4.27 28.34 8.94
CA ALA A 214 5.39 28.70 9.81
C ALA A 214 5.23 28.07 11.21
N GLY A 215 4.01 28.06 11.74
CA GLY A 215 3.69 27.35 12.99
C GLY A 215 3.93 25.82 12.90
N TYR A 216 3.59 25.20 11.77
CA TYR A 216 3.90 23.76 11.56
C TYR A 216 5.40 23.50 11.43
N VAL A 217 6.15 24.39 10.79
CA VAL A 217 7.62 24.31 10.71
C VAL A 217 8.23 24.40 12.10
N ALA A 218 7.87 25.42 12.89
CA ALA A 218 8.40 25.64 14.24
C ALA A 218 8.18 24.40 15.11
N ARG A 219 6.95 23.91 15.17
CA ARG A 219 6.58 22.71 15.94
C ARG A 219 7.39 21.50 15.50
N TRP A 220 7.54 21.30 14.18
CA TRP A 220 8.28 20.15 13.68
C TRP A 220 9.73 20.13 14.20
N PHE A 221 10.41 21.28 14.21
CA PHE A 221 11.80 21.37 14.73
C PHE A 221 11.88 21.21 16.25
N GLU A 222 10.82 21.55 16.99
CA GLU A 222 10.75 21.29 18.45
C GLU A 222 10.55 19.81 18.76
N GLU A 223 9.79 19.09 17.94
CA GLU A 223 9.44 17.69 18.13
C GLU A 223 10.39 16.71 17.43
N PHE A 224 11.32 17.23 16.62
CA PHE A 224 12.19 16.37 15.80
C PHE A 224 13.19 15.55 16.62
N GLU A 225 13.06 14.24 16.48
CA GLU A 225 13.97 13.25 17.04
C GLU A 225 14.88 12.73 15.90
N PRO A 226 16.21 13.01 15.92
CA PRO A 226 17.12 12.51 14.89
C PRO A 226 17.25 10.98 14.96
N ASP A 227 17.52 10.38 13.80
CA ASP A 227 17.90 8.97 13.78
C ASP A 227 19.28 8.84 14.46
N THR A 228 19.37 7.99 15.48
CA THR A 228 20.63 7.76 16.16
C THR A 228 21.63 7.20 15.14
N PRO A 229 22.85 7.76 15.01
CA PRO A 229 23.84 7.16 14.14
C PRO A 229 24.09 5.70 14.58
N PRO A 230 24.36 4.79 13.65
CA PRO A 230 24.75 3.43 14.02
C PRO A 230 26.00 3.50 14.89
N SER A 231 25.91 2.93 16.07
CA SER A 231 27.01 2.74 17.01
C SER A 231 28.11 1.85 16.44
#